data_608f9c88f410589a60bd1a83c1f7bf34
#
_entry.id   608f9c88f410589a60bd1a83c1f7bf34
#
_cell.length_a   1.000
_cell.length_b   1.000
_cell.length_c   1.000
_cell.angle_alpha   90.00
_cell.angle_beta   90.00
_cell.angle_gamma   90.00
#
_symmetry.space_group_name_H-M   'P 1'
#
loop_
_entity.id
_entity.type
_entity.pdbx_description
1 polymer ?
#
loop_
_entity_poly.entity_id
_entity_poly.type
_entity_poly.pdbx_seq_one_letter_code
_entity_poly.pdbx_strand_id
1 'polypeptide(L)'
;DYAADDVRYLIQIKSLLIKRLKELDRLSWFEEEQANELNKSNIIIDPNKAWKKINFPLHFSIEELELLKKIACWREKLAMKYDIPKRWVFNDSSATKLMLKNDKKTTDVITNIKQKLSDSEIDDLMNILLLKKSIKNKNLIPKKDIEKKCSELLNYVSDEFKIDSTIIATKRDLEIFTNTNSTAKFMKGWRYEIFGKLVQ
;
A
#
# COMPACT_ATOMS: atom_id res chain seq x y z
N ASP A 1 -6.60 -28.84 24.83
CA ASP A 1 -6.10 -28.96 23.44
C ASP A 1 -6.07 -27.55 22.84
N TYR A 2 -4.90 -26.87 22.86
CA TYR A 2 -4.73 -25.44 22.57
C TYR A 2 -5.38 -25.02 21.21
N ALA A 3 -5.18 -25.83 20.18
CA ALA A 3 -5.73 -25.56 18.84
C ALA A 3 -7.27 -25.66 18.80
N ALA A 4 -7.88 -26.47 19.62
CA ALA A 4 -9.35 -26.57 19.71
C ALA A 4 -9.94 -25.38 20.46
N ASP A 5 -9.22 -24.90 21.50
CA ASP A 5 -9.66 -23.71 22.25
C ASP A 5 -9.59 -22.43 21.43
N ASP A 6 -8.62 -22.30 20.54
CA ASP A 6 -8.49 -21.15 19.62
C ASP A 6 -9.72 -20.99 18.69
N VAL A 7 -10.39 -22.10 18.33
CA VAL A 7 -11.57 -22.07 17.43
C VAL A 7 -12.91 -22.14 18.16
N ARG A 8 -12.95 -22.67 19.40
CA ARG A 8 -14.20 -22.89 20.16
C ARG A 8 -15.04 -21.64 20.30
N TYR A 9 -14.41 -20.51 20.55
CA TYR A 9 -15.10 -19.23 20.80
C TYR A 9 -15.40 -18.44 19.54
N LEU A 10 -14.82 -18.79 18.38
CA LEU A 10 -14.97 -18.00 17.15
C LEU A 10 -16.43 -17.91 16.68
N ILE A 11 -17.22 -18.99 16.84
CA ILE A 11 -18.63 -19.00 16.43
C ILE A 11 -19.45 -18.03 17.29
N GLN A 12 -19.19 -18.02 18.60
CA GLN A 12 -19.87 -17.12 19.53
C GLN A 12 -19.47 -15.67 19.27
N ILE A 13 -18.17 -15.40 19.12
CA ILE A 13 -17.63 -14.08 18.78
C ILE A 13 -18.24 -13.57 17.47
N LYS A 14 -18.28 -14.40 16.43
CA LYS A 14 -18.92 -14.06 15.15
C LYS A 14 -20.36 -13.63 15.34
N SER A 15 -21.14 -14.40 16.11
CA SER A 15 -22.56 -14.10 16.35
C SER A 15 -22.75 -12.79 17.07
N LEU A 16 -21.92 -12.50 18.09
CA LEU A 16 -21.94 -11.24 18.83
C LEU A 16 -21.53 -10.04 17.94
N LEU A 17 -20.50 -10.20 17.14
CA LEU A 17 -20.06 -9.16 16.21
C LEU A 17 -21.12 -8.84 15.14
N ILE A 18 -21.74 -9.86 14.53
CA ILE A 18 -22.82 -9.68 13.56
C ILE A 18 -24.02 -8.97 14.21
N LYS A 19 -24.40 -9.38 15.44
CA LYS A 19 -25.47 -8.69 16.16
C LYS A 19 -25.12 -7.22 16.36
N ARG A 20 -23.88 -6.92 16.82
CA ARG A 20 -23.43 -5.54 17.04
C ARG A 20 -23.39 -4.71 15.75
N LEU A 21 -22.96 -5.30 14.65
CA LEU A 21 -22.96 -4.63 13.33
C LEU A 21 -24.39 -4.29 12.87
N LYS A 22 -25.37 -5.18 13.10
CA LYS A 22 -26.78 -4.91 12.81
C LYS A 22 -27.34 -3.78 13.67
N GLU A 23 -27.07 -3.76 14.95
CA GLU A 23 -27.47 -2.68 15.88
C GLU A 23 -26.93 -1.31 15.48
N LEU A 24 -25.76 -1.27 14.84
CA LEU A 24 -25.09 -0.07 14.36
C LEU A 24 -25.43 0.27 12.90
N ASP A 25 -26.27 -0.52 12.24
CA ASP A 25 -26.57 -0.41 10.79
C ASP A 25 -25.31 -0.44 9.89
N ARG A 26 -24.35 -1.33 10.24
CA ARG A 26 -23.05 -1.42 9.55
C ARG A 26 -22.76 -2.79 8.96
N LEU A 27 -23.76 -3.68 8.94
CA LEU A 27 -23.55 -5.02 8.39
C LEU A 27 -23.20 -4.96 6.91
N SER A 28 -23.85 -4.10 6.14
CA SER A 28 -23.57 -3.91 4.71
C SER A 28 -22.15 -3.44 4.43
N TRP A 29 -21.59 -2.58 5.30
CA TRP A 29 -20.19 -2.13 5.19
C TRP A 29 -19.21 -3.29 5.39
N PHE A 30 -19.50 -4.15 6.36
CA PHE A 30 -18.70 -5.35 6.62
C PHE A 30 -18.76 -6.33 5.45
N GLU A 31 -19.97 -6.57 4.90
CA GLU A 31 -20.15 -7.46 3.75
C GLU A 31 -19.41 -6.94 2.51
N GLU A 32 -19.43 -5.62 2.28
CA GLU A 32 -18.66 -4.98 1.21
C GLU A 32 -17.16 -5.19 1.40
N GLU A 33 -16.63 -5.00 2.63
CA GLU A 33 -15.21 -5.23 2.90
C GLU A 33 -14.83 -6.70 2.71
N GLN A 34 -15.68 -7.64 3.15
CA GLN A 34 -15.43 -9.06 2.92
C GLN A 34 -15.40 -9.41 1.44
N ALA A 35 -16.35 -8.92 0.65
CA ALA A 35 -16.37 -9.14 -0.79
C ALA A 35 -15.10 -8.56 -1.46
N ASN A 36 -14.65 -7.37 -1.03
CA ASN A 36 -13.42 -6.75 -1.52
C ASN A 36 -12.18 -7.57 -1.16
N GLU A 37 -12.12 -8.14 0.06
CA GLU A 37 -10.99 -8.99 0.47
C GLU A 37 -10.99 -10.32 -0.27
N LEU A 38 -12.13 -10.97 -0.45
CA LEU A 38 -12.25 -12.20 -1.24
C LEU A 38 -11.81 -12.00 -2.69
N ASN A 39 -12.16 -10.87 -3.29
CA ASN A 39 -11.71 -10.53 -4.64
C ASN A 39 -10.19 -10.24 -4.71
N LYS A 40 -9.59 -9.75 -3.62
CA LYS A 40 -8.13 -9.53 -3.50
C LYS A 40 -7.37 -10.81 -3.18
N SER A 41 -8.03 -11.79 -2.60
CA SER A 41 -7.46 -13.10 -2.25
C SER A 41 -7.20 -13.97 -3.46
N ASN A 42 -7.15 -13.39 -4.66
CA ASN A 42 -6.47 -14.02 -5.76
C ASN A 42 -5.07 -14.38 -5.26
N ILE A 43 -4.92 -15.65 -4.92
CA ILE A 43 -3.74 -16.34 -4.41
C ILE A 43 -2.54 -16.14 -5.35
N ILE A 44 -2.79 -15.66 -6.56
CA ILE A 44 -1.77 -15.34 -7.57
C ILE A 44 -1.19 -13.96 -7.24
N ILE A 45 0.04 -13.97 -6.76
CA ILE A 45 0.83 -12.75 -6.58
C ILE A 45 1.11 -12.15 -7.96
N ASP A 46 0.57 -10.97 -8.23
CA ASP A 46 0.90 -10.21 -9.43
C ASP A 46 2.11 -9.31 -9.16
N PRO A 47 3.31 -9.61 -9.70
CA PRO A 47 4.51 -8.80 -9.48
C PRO A 47 4.34 -7.35 -9.90
N ASN A 48 3.49 -7.07 -10.90
CA ASN A 48 3.25 -5.70 -11.37
C ASN A 48 2.49 -4.85 -10.36
N LYS A 49 1.80 -5.48 -9.39
CA LYS A 49 1.09 -4.80 -8.29
C LYS A 49 1.90 -4.72 -6.99
N ALA A 50 3.09 -5.31 -6.94
CA ALA A 50 3.93 -5.38 -5.73
C ALA A 50 4.26 -3.99 -5.16
N TRP A 51 4.44 -2.98 -6.01
CA TRP A 51 4.72 -1.60 -5.60
C TRP A 51 3.67 -0.97 -4.70
N LYS A 52 2.39 -1.39 -4.81
CA LYS A 52 1.28 -0.87 -4.00
C LYS A 52 1.45 -1.16 -2.50
N LYS A 53 2.25 -2.17 -2.17
CA LYS A 53 2.55 -2.58 -0.78
C LYS A 53 3.79 -1.89 -0.22
N ILE A 54 4.54 -1.14 -1.05
CA ILE A 54 5.75 -0.42 -0.62
C ILE A 54 5.32 0.93 -0.06
N ASN A 55 5.81 1.27 1.12
CA ASN A 55 5.65 2.61 1.66
C ASN A 55 6.71 3.53 1.03
N PHE A 56 6.28 4.50 0.24
CA PHE A 56 7.14 5.47 -0.45
C PHE A 56 6.60 6.90 -0.30
N PRO A 57 7.45 7.92 -0.38
CA PRO A 57 7.04 9.31 -0.35
C PRO A 57 6.10 9.64 -1.53
N LEU A 58 5.00 10.30 -1.26
CA LEU A 58 3.94 10.58 -2.26
C LEU A 58 4.23 11.78 -3.17
N HIS A 59 5.34 12.49 -2.90
CA HIS A 59 5.85 13.52 -3.80
C HIS A 59 6.66 12.96 -4.99
N PHE A 60 6.63 11.65 -5.20
CA PHE A 60 7.26 11.06 -6.37
C PHE A 60 6.60 11.53 -7.66
N SER A 61 7.42 11.88 -8.64
CA SER A 61 6.96 12.14 -10.00
C SER A 61 6.40 10.85 -10.63
N ILE A 62 5.71 11.00 -11.76
CA ILE A 62 5.21 9.83 -12.51
C ILE A 62 6.36 8.91 -12.90
N GLU A 63 7.49 9.49 -13.33
CA GLU A 63 8.69 8.76 -13.72
C GLU A 63 9.31 8.00 -12.53
N GLU A 64 9.36 8.64 -11.35
CA GLU A 64 9.83 7.99 -10.13
C GLU A 64 8.91 6.84 -9.71
N LEU A 65 7.59 7.03 -9.85
CA LEU A 65 6.63 5.97 -9.58
C LEU A 65 6.80 4.79 -10.56
N GLU A 66 7.01 5.06 -11.84
CA GLU A 66 7.28 4.01 -12.83
C GLU A 66 8.59 3.26 -12.54
N LEU A 67 9.62 3.96 -12.10
CA LEU A 67 10.86 3.32 -11.66
C LEU A 67 10.62 2.42 -10.44
N LEU A 68 9.88 2.91 -9.44
CA LEU A 68 9.52 2.11 -8.25
C LEU A 68 8.72 0.85 -8.63
N LYS A 69 7.79 0.97 -9.58
CA LYS A 69 7.02 -0.17 -10.09
C LYS A 69 7.94 -1.25 -10.67
N LYS A 70 8.92 -0.85 -11.46
CA LYS A 70 9.89 -1.79 -12.07
C LYS A 70 10.78 -2.44 -11.02
N ILE A 71 11.32 -1.68 -10.06
CA ILE A 71 12.13 -2.20 -8.95
C ILE A 71 11.32 -3.21 -8.11
N ALA A 72 10.08 -2.85 -7.77
CA ALA A 72 9.21 -3.71 -6.99
C ALA A 72 8.83 -5.00 -7.74
N CYS A 73 8.55 -4.90 -9.03
CA CYS A 73 8.25 -6.04 -9.90
C CYS A 73 9.45 -6.99 -10.00
N TRP A 74 10.64 -6.46 -10.23
CA TRP A 74 11.87 -7.23 -10.27
C TRP A 74 12.10 -7.98 -8.95
N ARG A 75 12.00 -7.29 -7.80
CA ARG A 75 12.11 -7.90 -6.47
C ARG A 75 11.13 -9.06 -6.26
N GLU A 76 9.87 -8.85 -6.62
CA GLU A 76 8.81 -9.85 -6.43
C GLU A 76 9.06 -11.08 -7.32
N LYS A 77 9.44 -10.88 -8.59
CA LYS A 77 9.80 -11.98 -9.50
C LYS A 77 10.96 -12.80 -8.97
N LEU A 78 11.98 -12.15 -8.42
CA LEU A 78 13.13 -12.83 -7.83
C LEU A 78 12.72 -13.65 -6.59
N ALA A 79 11.92 -13.06 -5.71
CA ALA A 79 11.40 -13.73 -4.52
C ALA A 79 10.59 -14.98 -4.89
N MET A 80 9.77 -14.90 -5.93
CA MET A 80 9.01 -16.04 -6.47
C MET A 80 9.92 -17.09 -7.10
N LYS A 81 10.92 -16.67 -7.89
CA LYS A 81 11.86 -17.58 -8.56
C LYS A 81 12.63 -18.44 -7.57
N TYR A 82 13.07 -17.85 -6.46
CA TYR A 82 13.89 -18.52 -5.44
C TYR A 82 13.06 -19.05 -4.25
N ASP A 83 11.75 -18.90 -4.29
CA ASP A 83 10.84 -19.26 -3.19
C ASP A 83 11.32 -18.72 -1.84
N ILE A 84 11.64 -17.42 -1.80
CA ILE A 84 12.13 -16.74 -0.61
C ILE A 84 11.25 -15.52 -0.24
N PRO A 85 11.22 -15.14 1.04
CA PRO A 85 10.58 -13.90 1.44
C PRO A 85 11.20 -12.70 0.71
N LYS A 86 10.39 -11.82 0.12
CA LYS A 86 10.87 -10.63 -0.60
C LYS A 86 11.83 -9.73 0.20
N ARG A 87 11.74 -9.73 1.55
CA ARG A 87 12.67 -9.02 2.42
C ARG A 87 14.09 -9.58 2.40
N TRP A 88 14.27 -10.83 1.94
CA TRP A 88 15.59 -11.45 1.78
C TRP A 88 16.27 -10.98 0.50
N VAL A 89 15.50 -10.57 -0.50
CA VAL A 89 16.04 -9.84 -1.65
C VAL A 89 16.46 -8.45 -1.17
N PHE A 90 15.52 -7.61 -0.78
CA PHE A 90 15.73 -6.36 -0.04
C PHE A 90 14.40 -5.82 0.52
N ASN A 91 14.49 -5.02 1.57
CA ASN A 91 13.31 -4.44 2.24
C ASN A 91 12.76 -3.21 1.48
N ASP A 92 11.60 -2.71 1.91
CA ASP A 92 10.93 -1.57 1.26
C ASP A 92 11.74 -0.27 1.35
N SER A 93 12.47 -0.05 2.47
CA SER A 93 13.37 1.10 2.61
C SER A 93 14.52 1.05 1.60
N SER A 94 15.04 -0.15 1.30
CA SER A 94 16.06 -0.33 0.28
C SER A 94 15.52 -0.07 -1.13
N ALA A 95 14.27 -0.48 -1.42
CA ALA A 95 13.62 -0.18 -2.69
C ALA A 95 13.56 1.35 -2.94
N THR A 96 13.20 2.13 -1.90
CA THR A 96 13.18 3.60 -2.01
C THR A 96 14.58 4.21 -2.07
N LYS A 97 15.57 3.62 -1.39
CA LYS A 97 16.98 4.07 -1.47
C LYS A 97 17.57 3.88 -2.86
N LEU A 98 17.23 2.80 -3.56
CA LEU A 98 17.63 2.56 -4.95
C LEU A 98 17.16 3.66 -5.90
N MET A 99 16.11 4.38 -5.55
CA MET A 99 15.59 5.51 -6.34
C MET A 99 16.39 6.80 -6.16
N LEU A 100 17.13 6.93 -5.06
CA LEU A 100 17.97 8.12 -4.82
C LEU A 100 19.17 8.13 -5.77
N LYS A 101 19.57 9.32 -6.24
CA LYS A 101 20.73 9.51 -7.14
C LYS A 101 22.07 9.36 -6.39
N ASN A 102 22.26 8.26 -5.69
CA ASN A 102 23.47 8.02 -4.92
C ASN A 102 24.01 6.61 -5.21
N ASP A 103 25.05 6.54 -6.02
CA ASP A 103 25.64 5.28 -6.49
C ASP A 103 26.18 4.41 -5.34
N LYS A 104 26.76 5.04 -4.29
CA LYS A 104 27.20 4.29 -3.09
C LYS A 104 26.04 3.54 -2.44
N LYS A 105 24.89 4.21 -2.25
CA LYS A 105 23.70 3.56 -1.66
C LYS A 105 23.14 2.45 -2.54
N THR A 106 23.31 2.55 -3.84
CA THR A 106 22.90 1.51 -4.79
C THR A 106 23.78 0.28 -4.63
N THR A 107 25.10 0.46 -4.60
CA THR A 107 26.06 -0.64 -4.37
C THR A 107 25.80 -1.31 -3.02
N ASP A 108 25.59 -0.54 -1.95
CA ASP A 108 25.29 -1.06 -0.62
C ASP A 108 24.03 -1.93 -0.59
N VAL A 109 22.99 -1.56 -1.34
CA VAL A 109 21.77 -2.38 -1.42
C VAL A 109 22.04 -3.68 -2.14
N ILE A 110 22.75 -3.65 -3.27
CA ILE A 110 23.06 -4.84 -4.08
C ILE A 110 23.95 -5.81 -3.30
N THR A 111 24.98 -5.32 -2.64
CA THR A 111 25.91 -6.15 -1.84
C THR A 111 25.24 -6.79 -0.63
N ASN A 112 24.19 -6.18 -0.09
CA ASN A 112 23.45 -6.69 1.06
C ASN A 112 22.30 -7.65 0.67
N ILE A 113 22.13 -8.00 -0.61
CA ILE A 113 21.16 -9.01 -1.01
C ILE A 113 21.65 -10.37 -0.52
N LYS A 114 20.86 -11.02 0.33
CA LYS A 114 21.22 -12.31 0.92
C LYS A 114 21.26 -13.46 -0.09
N GLN A 115 20.41 -13.36 -1.13
CA GLN A 115 20.37 -14.32 -2.20
C GLN A 115 21.52 -14.07 -3.18
N LYS A 116 22.25 -15.13 -3.54
CA LYS A 116 23.25 -15.03 -4.62
C LYS A 116 22.51 -14.85 -5.95
N LEU A 117 22.72 -13.69 -6.55
CA LEU A 117 22.15 -13.35 -7.86
C LEU A 117 23.07 -13.83 -8.99
N SER A 118 22.50 -14.15 -10.15
CA SER A 118 23.25 -14.31 -11.39
C SER A 118 23.63 -12.95 -11.98
N ASP A 119 24.65 -12.94 -12.83
CA ASP A 119 25.08 -11.71 -13.52
C ASP A 119 23.93 -11.10 -14.33
N SER A 120 23.13 -11.93 -14.99
CA SER A 120 21.94 -11.50 -15.74
C SER A 120 20.90 -10.80 -14.86
N GLU A 121 20.68 -11.26 -13.62
CA GLU A 121 19.72 -10.64 -12.67
C GLU A 121 20.25 -9.30 -12.16
N ILE A 122 21.56 -9.20 -11.97
CA ILE A 122 22.22 -7.94 -11.62
C ILE A 122 22.10 -6.95 -12.78
N ASP A 123 22.36 -7.40 -14.01
CA ASP A 123 22.24 -6.59 -15.22
C ASP A 123 20.81 -6.08 -15.42
N ASP A 124 19.80 -6.92 -15.19
CA ASP A 124 18.39 -6.52 -15.24
C ASP A 124 18.08 -5.40 -14.26
N LEU A 125 18.58 -5.50 -13.02
CA LEU A 125 18.40 -4.43 -12.03
C LEU A 125 19.15 -3.17 -12.45
N MET A 126 20.37 -3.30 -12.93
CA MET A 126 21.16 -2.14 -13.40
C MET A 126 20.48 -1.44 -14.58
N ASN A 127 19.93 -2.19 -15.52
CA ASN A 127 19.15 -1.64 -16.65
C ASN A 127 17.91 -0.87 -16.16
N ILE A 128 17.19 -1.39 -15.16
CA ILE A 128 16.09 -0.67 -14.53
C ILE A 128 16.60 0.66 -13.91
N LEU A 129 17.74 0.62 -13.23
CA LEU A 129 18.30 1.79 -12.56
C LEU A 129 18.88 2.84 -13.52
N LEU A 130 19.24 2.47 -14.74
CA LEU A 130 19.65 3.42 -15.78
C LEU A 130 18.52 4.41 -16.15
N LEU A 131 17.26 4.00 -16.02
CA LEU A 131 16.11 4.88 -16.24
C LEU A 131 16.10 6.09 -15.30
N LYS A 132 16.77 5.98 -14.15
CA LYS A 132 16.93 7.05 -13.16
C LYS A 132 17.60 8.31 -13.73
N LYS A 133 18.47 8.15 -14.73
CA LYS A 133 19.20 9.28 -15.36
C LYS A 133 18.28 10.22 -16.14
N SER A 134 17.14 9.72 -16.61
CA SER A 134 16.16 10.49 -17.39
C SER A 134 15.12 11.21 -16.52
N ILE A 135 15.07 10.93 -15.21
CA ILE A 135 14.10 11.54 -14.30
C ILE A 135 14.52 12.98 -14.00
N LYS A 136 13.74 13.94 -14.48
CA LYS A 136 13.85 15.34 -14.09
C LYS A 136 13.11 15.54 -12.78
N ASN A 137 13.80 16.03 -11.74
CA ASN A 137 13.16 16.40 -10.47
C ASN A 137 12.12 17.50 -10.72
N LYS A 138 10.88 17.15 -10.89
CA LYS A 138 9.77 18.08 -10.71
C LYS A 138 9.33 17.95 -9.26
N ASN A 139 9.68 18.95 -8.44
CA ASN A 139 9.12 19.09 -7.11
C ASN A 139 7.61 19.27 -7.26
N LEU A 140 6.84 18.21 -7.05
CA LEU A 140 5.41 18.34 -6.83
C LEU A 140 5.27 19.07 -5.49
N ILE A 141 4.75 20.28 -5.54
CA ILE A 141 4.45 21.06 -4.34
C ILE A 141 3.32 20.32 -3.63
N PRO A 142 3.55 19.83 -2.40
CA PRO A 142 2.47 19.19 -1.65
C PRO A 142 1.34 20.21 -1.45
N LYS A 143 0.13 19.84 -1.80
CA LYS A 143 -1.08 20.65 -1.53
C LYS A 143 -1.45 20.52 -0.03
N LYS A 144 -0.55 20.97 0.85
CA LYS A 144 -0.66 20.83 2.31
C LYS A 144 -1.98 21.38 2.87
N ASP A 145 -2.50 22.45 2.28
CA ASP A 145 -3.76 23.05 2.74
C ASP A 145 -4.96 22.14 2.45
N ILE A 146 -4.96 21.46 1.31
CA ILE A 146 -6.02 20.50 0.97
C ILE A 146 -5.92 19.27 1.88
N GLU A 147 -4.70 18.75 2.07
CA GLU A 147 -4.46 17.61 2.97
C GLU A 147 -4.92 17.93 4.41
N LYS A 148 -4.63 19.14 4.91
CA LYS A 148 -5.06 19.58 6.22
C LYS A 148 -6.59 19.63 6.32
N LYS A 149 -7.27 20.25 5.37
CA LYS A 149 -8.74 20.29 5.32
C LYS A 149 -9.36 18.89 5.27
N CYS A 150 -8.82 18.00 4.46
CA CYS A 150 -9.27 16.61 4.40
C CYS A 150 -9.07 15.89 5.74
N SER A 151 -7.96 16.15 6.44
CA SER A 151 -7.70 15.56 7.77
C SER A 151 -8.67 16.09 8.84
N GLU A 152 -9.00 17.36 8.80
CA GLU A 152 -10.00 17.96 9.71
C GLU A 152 -11.40 17.37 9.49
N LEU A 153 -11.82 17.23 8.21
CA LEU A 153 -13.07 16.58 7.85
C LEU A 153 -13.09 15.10 8.25
N LEU A 154 -11.97 14.40 8.06
CA LEU A 154 -11.84 13.00 8.45
C LEU A 154 -12.03 12.81 9.95
N ASN A 155 -11.44 13.67 10.77
CA ASN A 155 -11.62 13.63 12.22
C ASN A 155 -13.09 13.90 12.60
N TYR A 156 -13.72 14.88 11.97
CA TYR A 156 -15.15 15.17 12.19
C TYR A 156 -16.02 13.92 11.90
N VAL A 157 -15.83 13.27 10.74
CA VAL A 157 -16.58 12.06 10.36
C VAL A 157 -16.26 10.89 11.30
N SER A 158 -15.00 10.74 11.71
CA SER A 158 -14.56 9.74 12.68
C SER A 158 -15.33 9.86 14.01
N ASP A 159 -15.48 11.08 14.53
CA ASP A 159 -16.18 11.37 15.78
C ASP A 159 -17.70 11.17 15.62
N GLU A 160 -18.28 11.62 14.52
CA GLU A 160 -19.71 11.48 14.24
C GLU A 160 -20.13 10.01 14.17
N PHE A 161 -19.39 9.22 13.42
CA PHE A 161 -19.68 7.78 13.24
C PHE A 161 -19.08 6.90 14.34
N LYS A 162 -18.27 7.44 15.26
CA LYS A 162 -17.54 6.68 16.30
C LYS A 162 -16.76 5.51 15.69
N ILE A 163 -15.99 5.81 14.64
CA ILE A 163 -15.11 4.88 13.90
C ILE A 163 -13.71 5.47 13.90
N ASP A 164 -12.70 4.65 14.14
CA ASP A 164 -11.32 5.07 13.98
C ASP A 164 -11.08 5.65 12.57
N SER A 165 -10.50 6.83 12.50
CA SER A 165 -10.24 7.56 11.25
C SER A 165 -9.45 6.74 10.24
N THR A 166 -8.54 5.86 10.70
CA THR A 166 -7.72 5.00 9.84
C THR A 166 -8.54 3.92 9.12
N ILE A 167 -9.72 3.55 9.65
CA ILE A 167 -10.66 2.65 8.99
C ILE A 167 -11.33 3.34 7.80
N ILE A 168 -11.63 4.64 7.92
CA ILE A 168 -12.24 5.45 6.88
C ILE A 168 -11.19 5.80 5.81
N ALA A 169 -10.11 6.46 6.21
CA ALA A 169 -9.00 6.83 5.34
C ALA A 169 -7.70 6.90 6.13
N THR A 170 -6.63 6.35 5.58
CA THR A 170 -5.29 6.53 6.13
C THR A 170 -4.70 7.86 5.65
N LYS A 171 -3.67 8.36 6.34
CA LYS A 171 -2.90 9.52 5.87
C LYS A 171 -2.44 9.34 4.43
N ARG A 172 -2.02 8.13 4.07
CA ARG A 172 -1.61 7.78 2.71
C ARG A 172 -2.76 7.90 1.70
N ASP A 173 -3.99 7.52 2.08
CA ASP A 173 -5.15 7.67 1.20
C ASP A 173 -5.43 9.16 0.92
N LEU A 174 -5.31 10.03 1.94
CA LEU A 174 -5.45 11.48 1.78
C LEU A 174 -4.37 12.05 0.85
N GLU A 175 -3.14 11.65 1.04
CA GLU A 175 -2.02 12.07 0.19
C GLU A 175 -2.19 11.59 -1.26
N ILE A 176 -2.66 10.35 -1.49
CA ILE A 176 -2.99 9.86 -2.83
C ILE A 176 -4.09 10.71 -3.46
N PHE A 177 -5.16 10.99 -2.72
CA PHE A 177 -6.27 11.79 -3.19
C PHE A 177 -5.84 13.21 -3.59
N THR A 178 -5.07 13.88 -2.74
CA THR A 178 -4.60 15.26 -3.00
C THR A 178 -3.66 15.37 -4.21
N ASN A 179 -2.92 14.30 -4.51
CA ASN A 179 -1.97 14.28 -5.64
C ASN A 179 -2.56 13.74 -6.95
N THR A 180 -3.55 12.84 -6.89
CA THR A 180 -4.06 12.10 -8.06
C THR A 180 -5.55 12.28 -8.35
N ASN A 181 -6.30 12.90 -7.47
CA ASN A 181 -7.75 13.18 -7.51
C ASN A 181 -8.69 11.98 -7.64
N SER A 182 -8.26 10.71 -7.71
CA SER A 182 -9.23 9.71 -8.16
C SER A 182 -9.12 8.28 -7.66
N THR A 183 -8.06 7.88 -6.99
CA THR A 183 -7.83 6.45 -6.69
C THR A 183 -7.73 6.09 -5.22
N ALA A 184 -8.04 7.02 -4.34
CA ALA A 184 -8.03 6.77 -2.90
C ALA A 184 -9.13 5.76 -2.51
N LYS A 185 -8.82 4.92 -1.51
CA LYS A 185 -9.72 3.87 -1.04
C LYS A 185 -11.11 4.40 -0.64
N PHE A 186 -11.16 5.57 -0.05
CA PHE A 186 -12.39 6.21 0.42
C PHE A 186 -13.25 6.83 -0.70
N MET A 187 -12.80 6.82 -1.94
CA MET A 187 -13.59 7.25 -3.09
C MET A 187 -14.50 6.16 -3.65
N LYS A 188 -14.76 5.09 -2.89
CA LYS A 188 -15.62 3.97 -3.27
C LYS A 188 -16.38 3.43 -2.07
N GLY A 189 -17.55 2.82 -2.38
CA GLY A 189 -18.37 2.09 -1.44
C GLY A 189 -18.82 2.91 -0.23
N TRP A 190 -19.00 2.26 0.91
CA TRP A 190 -19.48 2.92 2.13
C TRP A 190 -18.62 4.10 2.60
N ARG A 191 -17.31 4.06 2.33
CA ARG A 191 -16.40 5.17 2.67
C ARG A 191 -16.67 6.42 1.86
N TYR A 192 -17.06 6.24 0.60
CA TYR A 192 -17.48 7.35 -0.25
C TYR A 192 -18.74 8.01 0.29
N GLU A 193 -19.72 7.21 0.75
CA GLU A 193 -20.95 7.73 1.28
C GLU A 193 -20.78 8.62 2.52
N ILE A 194 -19.87 8.27 3.42
CA ILE A 194 -19.68 9.01 4.69
C ILE A 194 -18.57 10.05 4.61
N PHE A 195 -17.57 9.91 3.75
CA PHE A 195 -16.41 10.79 3.69
C PHE A 195 -16.06 11.26 2.28
N GLY A 196 -16.02 10.36 1.30
CA GLY A 196 -15.61 10.69 -0.07
C GLY A 196 -16.41 11.83 -0.70
N LYS A 197 -17.72 11.89 -0.46
CA LYS A 197 -18.62 12.97 -0.93
C LYS A 197 -18.26 14.34 -0.35
N LEU A 198 -17.72 14.39 0.85
CA LEU A 198 -17.41 15.63 1.56
C LEU A 198 -16.11 16.30 1.09
N VAL A 199 -15.23 15.52 0.43
CA VAL A 199 -13.92 16.00 -0.03
C VAL A 199 -13.88 16.23 -1.54
N GLN A 200 -14.95 15.95 -2.28
CA GLN A 200 -15.15 16.31 -3.68
C GLN A 200 -15.54 17.76 -3.82
#